data_7586ba6b281a90347b016c8c44ecbd19
#
_entry.id   7586ba6b281a90347b016c8c44ecbd19
#
_cell.length_a   1.000
_cell.length_b   1.000
_cell.length_c   1.000
_cell.angle_alpha   90.00
_cell.angle_beta   90.00
_cell.angle_gamma   90.00
#
_symmetry.space_group_name_H-M   'P 1'
#
loop_
_entity.id
_entity.type
_entity.pdbx_description
1 polymer ?
#
loop_
_entity_poly.entity_id
_entity_poly.type
_entity_poly.pdbx_seq_one_letter_code
_entity_poly.pdbx_strand_id
1 'polypeptide(L)'
;MAFPLTVSDPLSLGLDPQALERLVEVIAGHITEGRYPGAQIAVARRGKLALFKSLGEARTEGARVAAREDTLWLLYSNTKVITASAVWALVERGALRFTDRVADHVPGFETNGKGEITVIQLLSHQAGYPNADVPSAAWEDHDLLRKTVCGFTLEFTPGSRVHYHGRAAHWTAAVLIEALAKTDYRAFIRENVIEPLGLGGDLFVGLPDAHHARTVDMHEPSADWRRQSKRAEENHAAFYRAGTPGGGGYATARAMAAFYQMMVQGGTLNGTRLFSPRMIQYVTRNFTGDRVDAYMGMPMHRGLGPHTRGTTDTIRGLGSLASPRTFGHGGVGSSYCWGDPDSGVSFSYLTNSRVPDPWHSARLDVISNCVHSAINPGS
;
A
#
# COMPACT_ATOMS: atom_id res chain seq x y z
N MET A 1 -13.36 -14.73 13.96
CA MET A 1 -14.46 -14.02 13.27
C MET A 1 -14.45 -14.41 11.79
N ALA A 2 -15.61 -14.38 11.11
CA ALA A 2 -15.66 -14.56 9.65
C ALA A 2 -14.98 -13.37 8.96
N PHE A 3 -14.43 -13.61 7.76
CA PHE A 3 -13.81 -12.54 6.95
C PHE A 3 -14.85 -11.47 6.59
N PRO A 4 -14.53 -10.17 6.62
CA PRO A 4 -15.53 -9.09 6.52
C PRO A 4 -16.22 -8.97 5.15
N LEU A 5 -15.62 -9.47 4.07
CA LEU A 5 -16.25 -9.49 2.75
C LEU A 5 -16.80 -10.90 2.45
N THR A 6 -18.09 -11.00 2.21
CA THR A 6 -18.72 -12.25 1.74
C THR A 6 -18.59 -12.37 0.22
N VAL A 7 -18.37 -13.60 -0.28
CA VAL A 7 -18.34 -13.87 -1.73
C VAL A 7 -19.73 -13.70 -2.32
N SER A 8 -19.80 -13.09 -3.48
CA SER A 8 -21.06 -12.85 -4.22
C SER A 8 -20.83 -13.03 -5.72
N ASP A 9 -21.88 -13.42 -6.44
CA ASP A 9 -21.85 -13.49 -7.90
C ASP A 9 -21.50 -12.11 -8.50
N PRO A 10 -20.50 -12.01 -9.40
CA PRO A 10 -20.12 -10.76 -10.06
C PRO A 10 -21.28 -10.03 -10.73
N LEU A 11 -22.17 -10.75 -11.41
CA LEU A 11 -23.35 -10.16 -12.06
C LEU A 11 -24.24 -9.45 -11.07
N SER A 12 -24.46 -10.02 -9.88
CA SER A 12 -25.26 -9.41 -8.81
C SER A 12 -24.63 -8.13 -8.26
N LEU A 13 -23.33 -7.96 -8.48
CA LEU A 13 -22.57 -6.77 -8.12
C LEU A 13 -22.43 -5.78 -9.29
N GLY A 14 -23.03 -6.08 -10.46
CA GLY A 14 -22.90 -5.27 -11.66
C GLY A 14 -21.51 -5.32 -12.26
N LEU A 15 -20.85 -6.46 -12.21
CA LEU A 15 -19.56 -6.73 -12.84
C LEU A 15 -19.71 -7.84 -13.88
N ASP A 16 -19.06 -7.66 -15.04
CA ASP A 16 -19.02 -8.65 -16.12
C ASP A 16 -18.08 -9.81 -15.74
N PRO A 17 -18.59 -11.06 -15.58
CA PRO A 17 -17.75 -12.21 -15.27
C PRO A 17 -16.71 -12.52 -16.34
N GLN A 18 -17.03 -12.31 -17.62
CA GLN A 18 -16.10 -12.58 -18.72
C GLN A 18 -14.90 -11.62 -18.70
N ALA A 19 -15.11 -10.36 -18.33
CA ALA A 19 -14.02 -9.42 -18.15
C ALA A 19 -13.13 -9.82 -16.94
N LEU A 20 -13.73 -10.34 -15.86
CA LEU A 20 -12.98 -10.86 -14.73
C LEU A 20 -12.23 -12.17 -15.07
N GLU A 21 -12.77 -13.03 -15.93
CA GLU A 21 -12.05 -14.20 -16.45
C GLU A 21 -10.85 -13.79 -17.30
N ARG A 22 -10.99 -12.82 -18.20
CA ARG A 22 -9.86 -12.26 -18.96
C ARG A 22 -8.74 -11.73 -18.05
N LEU A 23 -9.08 -11.07 -16.93
CA LEU A 23 -8.10 -10.65 -15.93
C LEU A 23 -7.29 -11.84 -15.41
N VAL A 24 -7.97 -12.95 -15.05
CA VAL A 24 -7.32 -14.16 -14.55
C VAL A 24 -6.41 -14.79 -15.62
N GLU A 25 -6.89 -14.86 -16.88
CA GLU A 25 -6.13 -15.38 -18.03
C GLU A 25 -4.85 -14.58 -18.30
N VAL A 26 -4.93 -13.25 -18.28
CA VAL A 26 -3.76 -12.36 -18.45
C VAL A 26 -2.71 -12.65 -17.38
N ILE A 27 -3.12 -12.78 -16.12
CA ILE A 27 -2.20 -13.04 -15.00
C ILE A 27 -1.62 -14.46 -15.09
N ALA A 28 -2.42 -15.45 -15.45
CA ALA A 28 -1.96 -16.83 -15.69
C ALA A 28 -0.96 -16.91 -16.83
N GLY A 29 -1.19 -16.15 -17.91
CA GLY A 29 -0.25 -15.99 -19.03
C GLY A 29 1.10 -15.46 -18.58
N HIS A 30 1.13 -14.40 -17.76
CA HIS A 30 2.37 -13.86 -17.21
C HIS A 30 3.15 -14.88 -16.36
N ILE A 31 2.45 -15.71 -15.57
CA ILE A 31 3.09 -16.78 -14.78
C ILE A 31 3.67 -17.85 -15.71
N THR A 32 2.92 -18.27 -16.72
CA THR A 32 3.36 -19.26 -17.73
C THR A 32 4.58 -18.77 -18.52
N GLU A 33 4.65 -17.47 -18.82
CA GLU A 33 5.80 -16.82 -19.44
C GLU A 33 7.00 -16.62 -18.49
N GLY A 34 6.87 -17.00 -17.20
CA GLY A 34 7.94 -16.88 -16.20
C GLY A 34 8.18 -15.44 -15.70
N ARG A 35 7.23 -14.52 -15.92
CA ARG A 35 7.38 -13.11 -15.51
C ARG A 35 7.46 -12.97 -13.98
N TYR A 36 6.75 -13.80 -13.25
CA TYR A 36 6.78 -13.96 -11.79
C TYR A 36 6.22 -15.32 -11.40
N PRO A 37 6.64 -15.91 -10.26
CA PRO A 37 6.21 -17.26 -9.88
C PRO A 37 4.74 -17.39 -9.52
N GLY A 38 4.15 -16.37 -8.89
CA GLY A 38 2.77 -16.43 -8.43
C GLY A 38 2.13 -15.08 -8.23
N ALA A 39 0.81 -15.10 -8.13
CA ALA A 39 -0.02 -13.92 -7.89
C ALA A 39 -1.24 -14.26 -7.03
N GLN A 40 -1.77 -13.22 -6.37
CA GLN A 40 -3.08 -13.28 -5.75
C GLN A 40 -3.86 -12.01 -6.10
N ILE A 41 -5.13 -12.16 -6.46
CA ILE A 41 -5.99 -11.05 -6.84
C ILE A 41 -7.30 -11.09 -6.10
N ALA A 42 -7.86 -9.91 -5.85
CA ALA A 42 -9.20 -9.75 -5.32
C ALA A 42 -9.88 -8.51 -5.93
N VAL A 43 -11.13 -8.67 -6.34
CA VAL A 43 -12.02 -7.58 -6.74
C VAL A 43 -13.20 -7.57 -5.80
N ALA A 44 -13.51 -6.42 -5.21
CA ALA A 44 -14.68 -6.26 -4.35
C ALA A 44 -15.51 -5.05 -4.77
N ARG A 45 -16.82 -5.12 -4.54
CA ARG A 45 -17.77 -4.04 -4.78
C ARG A 45 -18.88 -4.07 -3.75
N ARG A 46 -19.29 -2.90 -3.24
CA ARG A 46 -20.40 -2.77 -2.28
C ARG A 46 -20.24 -3.65 -1.03
N GLY A 47 -19.00 -3.78 -0.54
CA GLY A 47 -18.70 -4.58 0.65
C GLY A 47 -18.75 -6.10 0.43
N LYS A 48 -18.73 -6.57 -0.82
CA LYS A 48 -18.75 -7.98 -1.19
C LYS A 48 -17.61 -8.31 -2.15
N LEU A 49 -17.13 -9.55 -2.10
CA LEU A 49 -16.03 -10.07 -2.90
C LEU A 49 -16.58 -10.70 -4.18
N ALA A 50 -16.29 -10.08 -5.33
CA ALA A 50 -16.69 -10.57 -6.65
C ALA A 50 -15.71 -11.60 -7.21
N LEU A 51 -14.42 -11.43 -6.91
CA LEU A 51 -13.36 -12.31 -7.37
C LEU A 51 -12.28 -12.44 -6.27
N PHE A 52 -11.82 -13.66 -6.03
CA PHE A 52 -10.63 -13.94 -5.23
C PHE A 52 -9.94 -15.17 -5.80
N LYS A 53 -8.69 -15.02 -6.24
CA LYS A 53 -7.92 -16.10 -6.87
C LYS A 53 -6.46 -16.05 -6.43
N SER A 54 -5.91 -17.24 -6.16
CA SER A 54 -4.47 -17.47 -5.98
C SER A 54 -3.96 -18.28 -7.16
N LEU A 55 -2.86 -17.87 -7.76
CA LEU A 55 -2.30 -18.43 -8.99
C LEU A 55 -0.81 -18.70 -8.81
N GLY A 56 -0.31 -19.81 -9.38
CA GLY A 56 1.10 -20.16 -9.38
C GLY A 56 1.64 -20.53 -7.99
N GLU A 57 2.86 -20.11 -7.68
CA GLU A 57 3.64 -20.56 -6.54
C GLU A 57 3.99 -19.44 -5.57
N ALA A 58 3.81 -19.72 -4.28
CA ALA A 58 4.28 -18.89 -3.18
C ALA A 58 5.79 -19.03 -2.98
N ARG A 59 6.33 -20.25 -3.13
CA ARG A 59 7.76 -20.56 -2.98
C ARG A 59 8.20 -21.50 -4.09
N THR A 60 9.38 -21.24 -4.65
CA THR A 60 9.94 -21.96 -5.81
C THR A 60 11.21 -22.73 -5.48
N GLU A 61 11.88 -22.43 -4.36
CA GLU A 61 13.11 -23.07 -3.93
C GLU A 61 12.84 -24.10 -2.82
N GLY A 62 13.59 -25.20 -2.82
CA GLY A 62 13.36 -26.32 -1.92
C GLY A 62 12.06 -27.06 -2.25
N ALA A 63 11.19 -27.24 -1.27
CA ALA A 63 9.84 -27.76 -1.49
C ALA A 63 8.98 -26.67 -2.12
N ARG A 64 8.57 -26.85 -3.38
CA ARG A 64 7.66 -25.92 -4.08
C ARG A 64 6.33 -25.85 -3.31
N VAL A 65 5.85 -24.63 -3.08
CA VAL A 65 4.59 -24.38 -2.36
C VAL A 65 3.67 -23.56 -3.26
N ALA A 66 2.52 -24.12 -3.59
CA ALA A 66 1.49 -23.40 -4.33
C ALA A 66 0.96 -22.20 -3.55
N ALA A 67 0.62 -21.13 -4.25
CA ALA A 67 -0.09 -20.00 -3.67
C ALA A 67 -1.50 -20.45 -3.21
N ARG A 68 -1.89 -20.07 -1.99
CA ARG A 68 -3.17 -20.42 -1.35
C ARG A 68 -3.92 -19.16 -0.95
N GLU A 69 -5.17 -19.29 -0.56
CA GLU A 69 -6.01 -18.20 -0.09
C GLU A 69 -5.44 -17.47 1.13
N ASP A 70 -4.77 -18.20 2.02
CA ASP A 70 -4.14 -17.70 3.23
C ASP A 70 -2.68 -17.24 3.04
N THR A 71 -2.13 -17.33 1.82
CA THR A 71 -0.77 -16.87 1.50
C THR A 71 -0.63 -15.38 1.73
N LEU A 72 0.43 -14.98 2.44
CA LEU A 72 0.75 -13.60 2.76
C LEU A 72 1.79 -13.04 1.79
N TRP A 73 1.43 -11.98 1.11
CA TRP A 73 2.23 -11.32 0.08
C TRP A 73 2.83 -10.02 0.61
N LEU A 74 4.10 -9.77 0.29
CA LEU A 74 4.75 -8.52 0.64
C LEU A 74 4.11 -7.37 -0.14
N LEU A 75 3.65 -6.37 0.61
CA LEU A 75 2.95 -5.23 0.06
C LEU A 75 3.87 -4.15 -0.52
N TYR A 76 5.14 -4.15 -0.12
CA TYR A 76 6.02 -3.00 -0.37
C TYR A 76 5.28 -1.68 -0.05
N SER A 77 5.33 -0.72 -0.95
CA SER A 77 4.83 0.62 -0.69
C SER A 77 3.30 0.74 -0.55
N ASN A 78 2.51 -0.31 -0.82
CA ASN A 78 1.10 -0.33 -0.39
C ASN A 78 0.96 -0.19 1.13
N THR A 79 1.98 -0.60 1.90
CA THR A 79 2.07 -0.41 3.37
C THR A 79 1.91 1.06 3.77
N LYS A 80 2.33 2.00 2.91
CA LYS A 80 2.28 3.44 3.19
C LYS A 80 0.87 3.93 3.50
N VAL A 81 -0.13 3.43 2.78
CA VAL A 81 -1.53 3.84 2.99
C VAL A 81 -2.02 3.33 4.35
N ILE A 82 -1.59 2.14 4.75
CA ILE A 82 -1.95 1.54 6.04
C ILE A 82 -1.31 2.34 7.18
N THR A 83 -0.01 2.66 7.07
CA THR A 83 0.69 3.48 8.07
C THR A 83 0.11 4.90 8.13
N ALA A 84 -0.19 5.51 6.98
CA ALA A 84 -0.85 6.82 6.94
C ALA A 84 -2.23 6.79 7.62
N SER A 85 -2.98 5.68 7.51
CA SER A 85 -4.27 5.53 8.18
C SER A 85 -4.16 5.59 9.71
N ALA A 86 -3.04 5.15 10.29
CA ALA A 86 -2.79 5.33 11.72
C ALA A 86 -2.61 6.82 12.07
N VAL A 87 -1.96 7.60 11.21
CA VAL A 87 -1.88 9.07 11.39
C VAL A 87 -3.27 9.69 11.25
N TRP A 88 -4.10 9.24 10.29
CA TRP A 88 -5.49 9.71 10.16
C TRP A 88 -6.32 9.41 11.42
N ALA A 89 -6.12 8.25 12.05
CA ALA A 89 -6.79 7.89 13.30
C ALA A 89 -6.44 8.86 14.45
N LEU A 90 -5.20 9.33 14.52
CA LEU A 90 -4.79 10.34 15.48
C LEU A 90 -5.46 11.69 15.20
N VAL A 91 -5.59 12.07 13.92
CA VAL A 91 -6.30 13.30 13.53
C VAL A 91 -7.80 13.19 13.83
N GLU A 92 -8.44 12.06 13.51
CA GLU A 92 -9.87 11.81 13.77
C GLU A 92 -10.20 11.91 15.26
N ARG A 93 -9.24 11.58 16.14
CA ARG A 93 -9.36 11.67 17.61
C ARG A 93 -9.00 13.03 18.18
N GLY A 94 -8.57 13.99 17.35
CA GLY A 94 -8.15 15.31 17.80
C GLY A 94 -6.78 15.35 18.50
N ALA A 95 -6.00 14.27 18.41
CA ALA A 95 -4.65 14.21 18.99
C ALA A 95 -3.59 14.86 18.08
N LEU A 96 -3.93 15.13 16.82
CA LEU A 96 -3.04 15.68 15.80
C LEU A 96 -3.86 16.47 14.77
N ARG A 97 -3.26 17.50 14.16
CA ARG A 97 -3.80 18.18 12.97
C ARG A 97 -2.87 17.92 11.79
N PHE A 98 -3.41 17.82 10.59
CA PHE A 98 -2.58 17.69 9.38
C PHE A 98 -1.65 18.89 9.15
N THR A 99 -2.01 20.07 9.69
CA THR A 99 -1.20 21.30 9.62
C THR A 99 -0.18 21.43 10.73
N ASP A 100 -0.18 20.53 11.74
CA ASP A 100 0.83 20.56 12.80
C ASP A 100 2.21 20.25 12.25
N ARG A 101 3.22 20.85 12.85
CA ARG A 101 4.61 20.51 12.57
C ARG A 101 4.94 19.20 13.29
N VAL A 102 5.70 18.33 12.64
CA VAL A 102 6.17 17.08 13.27
C VAL A 102 6.97 17.39 14.54
N ALA A 103 7.75 18.46 14.52
CA ALA A 103 8.55 18.91 15.66
C ALA A 103 7.72 19.29 16.90
N ASP A 104 6.46 19.70 16.74
CA ASP A 104 5.58 20.01 17.89
C ASP A 104 5.26 18.76 18.73
N HIS A 105 5.39 17.57 18.16
CA HIS A 105 5.05 16.28 18.79
C HIS A 105 6.26 15.37 18.99
N VAL A 106 7.35 15.56 18.22
CA VAL A 106 8.58 14.77 18.30
C VAL A 106 9.75 15.67 18.69
N PRO A 107 10.04 15.82 20.01
CA PRO A 107 11.16 16.63 20.47
C PRO A 107 12.49 16.16 19.87
N GLY A 108 13.30 17.08 19.37
CA GLY A 108 14.56 16.82 18.67
C GLY A 108 14.42 16.68 17.14
N PHE A 109 13.19 16.61 16.61
CA PHE A 109 12.99 16.51 15.16
C PHE A 109 13.31 17.82 14.43
N GLU A 110 13.25 18.95 15.12
CA GLU A 110 13.56 20.30 14.59
C GLU A 110 15.00 20.47 14.10
N THR A 111 15.89 19.56 14.49
CA THR A 111 17.31 19.58 14.09
C THR A 111 17.47 19.52 12.55
N ASN A 112 18.59 19.98 12.06
CA ASN A 112 18.97 19.96 10.63
C ASN A 112 17.93 20.66 9.71
N GLY A 113 17.25 21.70 10.23
CA GLY A 113 16.32 22.54 9.46
C GLY A 113 14.92 21.95 9.26
N LYS A 114 14.56 20.86 9.98
CA LYS A 114 13.27 20.15 9.80
C LYS A 114 12.12 20.72 10.63
N GLY A 115 12.34 21.78 11.43
CA GLY A 115 11.36 22.31 12.40
C GLY A 115 10.00 22.69 11.81
N GLU A 116 9.96 23.12 10.54
CA GLU A 116 8.73 23.59 9.89
C GLU A 116 8.01 22.52 9.07
N ILE A 117 8.46 21.28 9.08
CA ILE A 117 7.83 20.20 8.31
C ILE A 117 6.47 19.85 8.90
N THR A 118 5.42 20.05 8.10
CA THR A 118 4.05 19.68 8.48
C THR A 118 3.73 18.22 8.19
N VAL A 119 2.70 17.68 8.85
CA VAL A 119 2.18 16.33 8.56
C VAL A 119 1.68 16.19 7.12
N ILE A 120 1.12 17.26 6.52
CA ILE A 120 0.77 17.31 5.09
C ILE A 120 2.02 17.09 4.24
N GLN A 121 3.08 17.87 4.46
CA GLN A 121 4.32 17.76 3.68
C GLN A 121 4.97 16.37 3.84
N LEU A 122 4.91 15.81 5.06
CA LEU A 122 5.40 14.46 5.33
C LEU A 122 4.68 13.42 4.48
N LEU A 123 3.35 13.35 4.58
CA LEU A 123 2.56 12.29 3.94
C LEU A 123 2.37 12.48 2.43
N SER A 124 2.56 13.69 1.91
CA SER A 124 2.49 14.01 0.48
C SER A 124 3.86 14.08 -0.21
N HIS A 125 4.91 13.56 0.44
CA HIS A 125 6.26 13.44 -0.12
C HIS A 125 6.95 14.79 -0.45
N GLN A 126 6.76 15.77 0.41
CA GLN A 126 7.33 17.12 0.30
C GLN A 126 8.24 17.49 1.49
N ALA A 127 8.63 16.50 2.32
CA ALA A 127 9.35 16.73 3.57
C ALA A 127 10.83 17.13 3.41
N GLY A 128 11.44 16.84 2.25
CA GLY A 128 12.77 17.35 1.93
C GLY A 128 13.95 16.43 2.19
N TYR A 129 13.73 15.14 2.58
CA TYR A 129 14.78 14.14 2.83
C TYR A 129 14.44 12.76 2.20
N PRO A 130 14.20 12.69 0.88
CA PRO A 130 13.67 11.48 0.24
C PRO A 130 14.56 10.25 0.35
N ASN A 131 15.89 10.44 0.42
CA ASN A 131 16.87 9.36 0.43
C ASN A 131 17.34 8.96 1.83
N ALA A 132 16.89 9.65 2.89
CA ALA A 132 17.17 9.24 4.25
C ALA A 132 16.57 7.86 4.56
N ASP A 133 17.29 7.06 5.34
CA ASP A 133 16.86 5.71 5.70
C ASP A 133 17.24 5.36 7.15
N VAL A 134 16.63 4.30 7.65
CA VAL A 134 16.86 3.77 8.99
C VAL A 134 17.59 2.45 8.88
N PRO A 135 18.75 2.29 9.52
CA PRO A 135 19.51 1.06 9.48
C PRO A 135 18.76 -0.09 10.17
N SER A 136 19.00 -1.32 9.75
CA SER A 136 18.33 -2.50 10.29
C SER A 136 18.49 -2.67 11.81
N ALA A 137 19.59 -2.20 12.39
CA ALA A 137 19.80 -2.19 13.84
C ALA A 137 18.75 -1.37 14.62
N ALA A 138 18.10 -0.39 13.95
CA ALA A 138 17.07 0.46 14.57
C ALA A 138 15.64 -0.03 14.31
N TRP A 139 15.44 -1.15 13.61
CA TRP A 139 14.09 -1.62 13.27
C TRP A 139 13.28 -2.08 14.49
N GLU A 140 13.96 -2.62 15.50
CA GLU A 140 13.34 -3.08 16.74
C GLU A 140 13.83 -2.28 17.98
N ASP A 141 14.76 -1.33 17.78
CA ASP A 141 15.25 -0.38 18.79
C ASP A 141 14.60 0.99 18.56
N HIS A 142 13.50 1.27 19.27
CA HIS A 142 12.69 2.47 19.07
C HIS A 142 13.40 3.76 19.52
N ASP A 143 14.33 3.69 20.47
CA ASP A 143 15.15 4.84 20.87
C ASP A 143 16.16 5.18 19.77
N LEU A 144 16.81 4.16 19.20
CA LEU A 144 17.71 4.33 18.06
C LEU A 144 16.94 4.77 16.81
N LEU A 145 15.73 4.24 16.58
CA LEU A 145 14.84 4.65 15.50
C LEU A 145 14.53 6.15 15.61
N ARG A 146 14.07 6.60 16.77
CA ARG A 146 13.76 8.01 17.01
C ARG A 146 15.00 8.89 16.81
N LYS A 147 16.13 8.51 17.40
CA LYS A 147 17.41 9.22 17.25
C LYS A 147 17.83 9.34 15.78
N THR A 148 17.71 8.24 15.01
CA THR A 148 18.03 8.20 13.59
C THR A 148 17.15 9.15 12.79
N VAL A 149 15.83 9.10 13.00
CA VAL A 149 14.86 9.96 12.30
C VAL A 149 15.07 11.44 12.64
N CYS A 150 15.33 11.76 13.90
CA CYS A 150 15.68 13.12 14.32
C CYS A 150 16.99 13.60 13.67
N GLY A 151 17.91 12.68 13.36
CA GLY A 151 19.17 12.96 12.69
C GLY A 151 19.08 13.17 11.17
N PHE A 152 17.95 12.91 10.52
CA PHE A 152 17.81 13.10 9.08
C PHE A 152 18.15 14.53 8.64
N THR A 153 18.80 14.64 7.46
CA THR A 153 19.25 15.91 6.90
C THR A 153 18.44 16.26 5.65
N LEU A 154 18.09 17.53 5.51
CA LEU A 154 17.38 18.02 4.32
C LEU A 154 18.26 17.95 3.07
N GLU A 155 17.68 17.49 1.98
CA GLU A 155 18.23 17.53 0.62
C GLU A 155 17.65 18.71 -0.17
N PHE A 156 16.47 19.21 0.23
CA PHE A 156 15.83 20.40 -0.31
C PHE A 156 14.87 21.02 0.71
N THR A 157 14.52 22.28 0.52
CA THR A 157 13.59 22.99 1.40
C THR A 157 12.22 22.31 1.41
N PRO A 158 11.65 21.97 2.58
CA PRO A 158 10.33 21.38 2.69
C PRO A 158 9.26 22.16 1.91
N GLY A 159 8.42 21.46 1.15
CA GLY A 159 7.38 22.04 0.31
C GLY A 159 7.85 22.57 -1.06
N SER A 160 9.16 22.79 -1.28
CA SER A 160 9.68 23.32 -2.55
C SER A 160 9.63 22.34 -3.71
N ARG A 161 9.66 21.02 -3.41
CA ARG A 161 9.63 19.95 -4.40
C ARG A 161 8.68 18.84 -3.96
N VAL A 162 8.16 18.10 -4.93
CA VAL A 162 7.55 16.79 -4.73
C VAL A 162 8.61 15.76 -5.11
N HIS A 163 8.98 14.90 -4.18
CA HIS A 163 9.94 13.83 -4.42
C HIS A 163 9.55 12.63 -3.56
N TYR A 164 9.24 11.52 -4.18
CA TYR A 164 8.83 10.32 -3.47
C TYR A 164 9.87 9.88 -2.44
N HIS A 165 9.48 9.88 -1.16
CA HIS A 165 10.29 9.36 -0.07
C HIS A 165 10.09 7.85 0.01
N GLY A 166 11.08 7.08 -0.40
CA GLY A 166 10.97 5.62 -0.46
C GLY A 166 10.64 4.99 0.88
N ARG A 167 11.36 5.38 1.94
CA ARG A 167 11.17 4.90 3.32
C ARG A 167 11.05 6.04 4.34
N ALA A 168 11.84 7.09 4.19
CA ALA A 168 12.09 8.14 5.19
C ALA A 168 10.83 8.78 5.79
N ALA A 169 9.87 9.21 4.96
CA ALA A 169 8.66 9.87 5.43
C ALA A 169 7.81 8.95 6.34
N HIS A 170 7.76 7.66 6.03
CA HIS A 170 6.97 6.71 6.83
C HIS A 170 7.70 6.26 8.08
N TRP A 171 9.04 6.24 8.11
CA TRP A 171 9.79 6.13 9.35
C TRP A 171 9.53 7.32 10.27
N THR A 172 9.47 8.53 9.72
CA THR A 172 9.07 9.71 10.50
C THR A 172 7.62 9.61 10.99
N ALA A 173 6.70 9.09 10.16
CA ALA A 173 5.32 8.85 10.56
C ALA A 173 5.23 7.81 11.70
N ALA A 174 6.04 6.75 11.67
CA ALA A 174 6.11 5.77 12.76
C ALA A 174 6.54 6.42 14.07
N VAL A 175 7.61 7.21 14.06
CA VAL A 175 8.09 7.95 15.25
C VAL A 175 7.03 8.95 15.75
N LEU A 176 6.29 9.62 14.85
CA LEU A 176 5.19 10.51 15.22
C LEU A 176 4.03 9.75 15.88
N ILE A 177 3.68 8.58 15.34
CA ILE A 177 2.65 7.71 15.93
C ILE A 177 3.06 7.31 17.34
N GLU A 178 4.30 6.85 17.54
CA GLU A 178 4.80 6.44 18.87
C GLU A 178 4.87 7.59 19.85
N ALA A 179 5.28 8.77 19.40
CA ALA A 179 5.34 9.95 20.22
C ALA A 179 3.96 10.37 20.77
N LEU A 180 2.90 10.19 19.98
CA LEU A 180 1.53 10.53 20.36
C LEU A 180 0.80 9.39 21.09
N ALA A 181 0.92 8.17 20.59
CA ALA A 181 0.21 7.01 21.12
C ALA A 181 0.88 6.37 22.34
N LYS A 182 2.17 6.65 22.59
CA LYS A 182 3.00 6.05 23.65
C LYS A 182 3.05 4.50 23.58
N THR A 183 2.98 3.96 22.39
CA THR A 183 3.08 2.53 22.09
C THR A 183 3.79 2.31 20.76
N ASP A 184 4.28 1.10 20.52
CA ASP A 184 4.86 0.68 19.25
C ASP A 184 3.92 1.00 18.08
N TYR A 185 4.43 1.60 17.00
CA TYR A 185 3.62 1.98 15.84
C TYR A 185 2.92 0.79 15.19
N ARG A 186 3.53 -0.40 15.23
CA ARG A 186 2.95 -1.64 14.69
C ARG A 186 1.74 -2.09 15.51
N ALA A 187 1.86 -2.04 16.83
CA ALA A 187 0.75 -2.32 17.75
C ALA A 187 -0.39 -1.31 17.54
N PHE A 188 -0.05 0.00 17.45
CA PHE A 188 -1.05 1.03 17.19
C PHE A 188 -1.79 0.82 15.87
N ILE A 189 -1.06 0.53 14.77
CA ILE A 189 -1.65 0.21 13.46
C ILE A 189 -2.58 -1.00 13.57
N ARG A 190 -2.12 -2.07 14.22
CA ARG A 190 -2.88 -3.30 14.39
C ARG A 190 -4.20 -3.03 15.11
N GLU A 191 -4.13 -2.40 16.28
CA GLU A 191 -5.28 -2.19 17.16
C GLU A 191 -6.27 -1.15 16.63
N ASN A 192 -5.80 -0.13 15.91
CA ASN A 192 -6.59 1.03 15.53
C ASN A 192 -6.97 1.09 14.05
N VAL A 193 -6.35 0.25 13.20
CA VAL A 193 -6.63 0.20 11.76
C VAL A 193 -7.04 -1.20 11.31
N ILE A 194 -6.28 -2.23 11.69
CA ILE A 194 -6.41 -3.57 11.11
C ILE A 194 -7.49 -4.40 11.82
N GLU A 195 -7.40 -4.53 13.14
CA GLU A 195 -8.33 -5.36 13.94
C GLU A 195 -9.78 -4.86 13.91
N PRO A 196 -10.06 -3.54 13.96
CA PRO A 196 -11.42 -3.04 13.87
C PRO A 196 -12.13 -3.43 12.56
N LEU A 197 -11.37 -3.63 11.48
CA LEU A 197 -11.88 -4.09 10.20
C LEU A 197 -12.04 -5.61 10.10
N GLY A 198 -11.66 -6.38 11.12
CA GLY A 198 -11.65 -7.85 11.10
C GLY A 198 -10.55 -8.45 10.22
N LEU A 199 -9.45 -7.71 9.98
CA LEU A 199 -8.36 -8.12 9.09
C LEU A 199 -7.13 -8.68 9.80
N GLY A 200 -7.15 -8.83 11.13
CA GLY A 200 -5.99 -9.19 11.96
C GLY A 200 -5.33 -10.55 11.65
N GLY A 201 -6.00 -11.44 10.90
CA GLY A 201 -5.42 -12.71 10.42
C GLY A 201 -4.86 -12.65 8.99
N ASP A 202 -5.10 -11.57 8.27
CA ASP A 202 -4.85 -11.47 6.82
C ASP A 202 -4.08 -10.19 6.40
N LEU A 203 -3.82 -9.26 7.33
CA LEU A 203 -3.07 -8.02 7.10
C LEU A 203 -2.17 -7.72 8.31
N PHE A 204 -0.90 -7.43 8.06
CA PHE A 204 0.11 -7.20 9.08
C PHE A 204 1.06 -6.07 8.69
N VAL A 205 1.45 -5.26 9.67
CA VAL A 205 2.65 -4.41 9.65
C VAL A 205 3.49 -4.87 10.84
N GLY A 206 4.60 -5.58 10.56
CA GLY A 206 5.27 -6.41 11.56
C GLY A 206 4.60 -7.79 11.68
N LEU A 207 5.17 -8.77 10.97
CA LEU A 207 4.59 -10.11 10.87
C LEU A 207 5.10 -11.00 12.02
N PRO A 208 4.21 -11.53 12.89
CA PRO A 208 4.61 -12.47 13.94
C PRO A 208 5.17 -13.78 13.37
N ASP A 209 6.11 -14.40 14.09
CA ASP A 209 6.81 -15.63 13.66
C ASP A 209 5.85 -16.77 13.30
N ALA A 210 4.74 -16.88 14.02
CA ALA A 210 3.69 -17.90 13.76
C ALA A 210 3.11 -17.83 12.33
N HIS A 211 3.26 -16.71 11.64
CA HIS A 211 2.75 -16.49 10.29
C HIS A 211 3.83 -16.56 9.20
N HIS A 212 5.13 -16.67 9.55
CA HIS A 212 6.23 -16.69 8.57
C HIS A 212 6.08 -17.86 7.56
N ALA A 213 5.52 -18.98 7.97
CA ALA A 213 5.27 -20.12 7.06
C ALA A 213 4.28 -19.81 5.93
N ARG A 214 3.43 -18.79 6.10
CA ARG A 214 2.43 -18.36 5.10
C ARG A 214 2.99 -17.36 4.08
N THR A 215 4.23 -16.83 4.26
CA THR A 215 4.78 -15.81 3.36
C THR A 215 5.20 -16.41 2.02
N VAL A 216 5.13 -15.57 0.98
CA VAL A 216 5.79 -15.83 -0.29
C VAL A 216 7.29 -15.63 -0.18
N ASP A 217 8.07 -16.32 -1.01
CA ASP A 217 9.43 -15.89 -1.32
C ASP A 217 9.39 -14.77 -2.35
N MET A 218 10.05 -13.65 -2.05
CA MET A 218 10.20 -12.55 -2.99
C MET A 218 11.37 -12.78 -3.92
N HIS A 219 11.16 -12.54 -5.20
CA HIS A 219 12.12 -12.76 -6.28
C HIS A 219 12.41 -11.46 -7.06
N GLU A 220 13.41 -11.53 -7.90
CA GLU A 220 13.66 -10.58 -8.99
C GLU A 220 14.06 -11.33 -10.25
N PRO A 221 13.60 -10.90 -11.44
CA PRO A 221 13.98 -11.54 -12.69
C PRO A 221 15.42 -11.21 -13.05
N SER A 222 16.13 -12.15 -13.70
CA SER A 222 17.38 -11.85 -14.42
C SER A 222 17.10 -10.87 -15.57
N ALA A 223 18.16 -10.17 -16.03
CA ALA A 223 18.03 -9.18 -17.11
C ALA A 223 17.43 -9.77 -18.41
N ASP A 224 17.70 -11.04 -18.67
CA ASP A 224 17.16 -11.78 -19.83
C ASP A 224 15.82 -12.47 -19.57
N TRP A 225 15.21 -12.29 -18.41
CA TRP A 225 13.95 -12.89 -17.97
C TRP A 225 13.91 -14.43 -17.89
N ARG A 226 15.10 -15.09 -17.98
CA ARG A 226 15.15 -16.55 -17.97
C ARG A 226 15.12 -17.18 -16.58
N ARG A 227 15.41 -16.40 -15.54
CA ARG A 227 15.45 -16.89 -14.16
C ARG A 227 14.82 -15.90 -13.20
N GLN A 228 14.24 -16.41 -12.14
CA GLN A 228 13.79 -15.67 -10.97
C GLN A 228 14.75 -15.99 -9.82
N SER A 229 15.41 -14.98 -9.27
CA SER A 229 16.35 -15.14 -8.15
C SER A 229 15.72 -14.64 -6.86
N LYS A 230 15.85 -15.42 -5.80
CA LYS A 230 15.33 -15.05 -4.48
C LYS A 230 16.07 -13.86 -3.91
N ARG A 231 15.35 -12.89 -3.40
CA ARG A 231 15.91 -11.69 -2.75
C ARG A 231 16.30 -12.02 -1.31
N ALA A 232 17.44 -11.51 -0.86
CA ALA A 232 17.97 -11.84 0.47
C ALA A 232 17.26 -11.05 1.59
N GLU A 233 17.12 -9.72 1.44
CA GLU A 233 16.58 -8.83 2.48
C GLU A 233 15.11 -9.15 2.80
N GLU A 234 14.26 -9.18 1.79
CA GLU A 234 12.81 -9.33 1.94
C GLU A 234 12.37 -10.71 2.40
N ASN A 235 13.25 -11.72 2.30
CA ASN A 235 12.98 -13.10 2.72
C ASN A 235 13.63 -13.45 4.08
N HIS A 236 14.10 -12.45 4.82
CA HIS A 236 14.71 -12.65 6.11
C HIS A 236 13.72 -12.40 7.25
N ALA A 237 13.74 -13.24 8.29
CA ALA A 237 12.83 -13.15 9.43
C ALA A 237 12.86 -11.78 10.15
N ALA A 238 14.02 -11.14 10.22
CA ALA A 238 14.12 -9.79 10.79
C ALA A 238 13.33 -8.75 9.98
N PHE A 239 13.32 -8.86 8.64
CA PHE A 239 12.51 -7.99 7.78
C PHE A 239 11.01 -8.20 8.00
N TYR A 240 10.58 -9.47 8.19
CA TYR A 240 9.18 -9.78 8.50
C TYR A 240 8.74 -9.12 9.81
N ARG A 241 9.52 -9.30 10.89
CA ARG A 241 9.22 -8.72 12.21
C ARG A 241 9.29 -7.21 12.23
N ALA A 242 10.26 -6.63 11.52
CA ALA A 242 10.47 -5.18 11.48
C ALA A 242 9.21 -4.41 11.05
N GLY A 243 8.45 -4.95 10.10
CA GLY A 243 7.24 -4.27 9.61
C GLY A 243 7.52 -2.84 9.17
N THR A 244 8.58 -2.65 8.36
CA THR A 244 9.01 -1.30 7.96
C THR A 244 7.83 -0.47 7.47
N PRO A 245 7.56 0.72 8.05
CA PRO A 245 6.28 1.42 7.90
C PRO A 245 6.01 1.94 6.49
N GLY A 246 7.06 2.00 5.66
CA GLY A 246 6.96 2.39 4.25
C GLY A 246 6.93 1.22 3.27
N GLY A 247 7.05 -0.05 3.73
CA GLY A 247 7.21 -1.14 2.77
C GLY A 247 7.22 -2.57 3.31
N GLY A 248 7.06 -2.79 4.61
CA GLY A 248 7.17 -4.11 5.25
C GLY A 248 5.83 -4.73 5.67
N GLY A 249 4.71 -4.30 5.09
CA GLY A 249 3.42 -4.93 5.33
C GLY A 249 3.25 -6.23 4.54
N TYR A 250 2.47 -7.15 5.11
CA TYR A 250 2.10 -8.43 4.50
C TYR A 250 0.59 -8.60 4.52
N ALA A 251 0.00 -9.05 3.40
CA ALA A 251 -1.43 -9.27 3.34
C ALA A 251 -1.83 -10.38 2.35
N THR A 252 -3.06 -10.86 2.51
CA THR A 252 -3.79 -11.51 1.42
C THR A 252 -4.40 -10.45 0.50
N ALA A 253 -4.63 -10.77 -0.77
CA ALA A 253 -5.27 -9.84 -1.70
C ALA A 253 -6.68 -9.46 -1.25
N ARG A 254 -7.44 -10.40 -0.66
CA ARG A 254 -8.78 -10.10 -0.14
C ARG A 254 -8.74 -9.08 1.00
N ALA A 255 -7.72 -9.12 1.86
CA ALA A 255 -7.57 -8.16 2.95
C ALA A 255 -7.28 -6.74 2.43
N MET A 256 -6.43 -6.61 1.40
CA MET A 256 -6.20 -5.32 0.75
C MET A 256 -7.45 -4.82 0.02
N ALA A 257 -8.19 -5.70 -0.68
CA ALA A 257 -9.47 -5.31 -1.29
C ALA A 257 -10.48 -4.84 -0.23
N ALA A 258 -10.55 -5.50 0.94
CA ALA A 258 -11.39 -5.09 2.06
C ALA A 258 -10.98 -3.73 2.65
N PHE A 259 -9.67 -3.51 2.83
CA PHE A 259 -9.14 -2.22 3.28
C PHE A 259 -9.52 -1.09 2.33
N TYR A 260 -9.37 -1.29 1.01
CA TYR A 260 -9.79 -0.30 0.03
C TYR A 260 -11.33 -0.19 -0.09
N GLN A 261 -12.10 -1.26 0.17
CA GLN A 261 -13.57 -1.16 0.28
C GLN A 261 -13.99 -0.26 1.44
N MET A 262 -13.31 -0.33 2.59
CA MET A 262 -13.53 0.61 3.70
C MET A 262 -13.36 2.05 3.22
N MET A 263 -12.30 2.35 2.47
CA MET A 263 -12.06 3.71 1.95
C MET A 263 -13.12 4.12 0.92
N VAL A 264 -13.44 3.24 -0.04
CA VAL A 264 -14.46 3.48 -1.09
C VAL A 264 -15.82 3.75 -0.47
N GLN A 265 -16.17 3.08 0.63
CA GLN A 265 -17.43 3.27 1.36
C GLN A 265 -17.36 4.42 2.40
N GLY A 266 -16.42 5.35 2.22
CA GLY A 266 -16.35 6.55 3.05
C GLY A 266 -15.92 6.28 4.50
N GLY A 267 -15.04 5.31 4.71
CA GLY A 267 -14.45 5.01 6.01
C GLY A 267 -15.17 3.91 6.80
N THR A 268 -16.11 3.20 6.18
CA THR A 268 -16.92 2.16 6.83
C THR A 268 -16.77 0.83 6.09
N LEU A 269 -16.68 -0.28 6.81
CA LEU A 269 -16.71 -1.62 6.26
C LEU A 269 -17.61 -2.51 7.14
N ASN A 270 -18.56 -3.20 6.53
CA ASN A 270 -19.46 -4.14 7.22
C ASN A 270 -20.03 -3.60 8.55
N GLY A 271 -20.50 -2.35 8.53
CA GLY A 271 -21.07 -1.67 9.69
C GLY A 271 -20.05 -1.08 10.67
N THR A 272 -18.78 -1.42 10.56
CA THR A 272 -17.70 -0.83 11.37
C THR A 272 -17.20 0.44 10.71
N ARG A 273 -17.41 1.58 11.38
CA ARG A 273 -16.86 2.87 10.94
C ARG A 273 -15.48 3.07 11.54
N LEU A 274 -14.44 3.08 10.69
CA LEU A 274 -13.07 3.37 11.07
C LEU A 274 -12.77 4.88 10.96
N PHE A 275 -13.26 5.51 9.89
CA PHE A 275 -13.06 6.94 9.61
C PHE A 275 -14.38 7.63 9.24
N SER A 276 -14.40 8.95 9.37
CA SER A 276 -15.48 9.75 8.80
C SER A 276 -15.37 9.83 7.27
N PRO A 277 -16.49 9.98 6.55
CA PRO A 277 -16.46 10.23 5.11
C PRO A 277 -15.62 11.47 4.74
N ARG A 278 -15.63 12.47 5.61
CA ARG A 278 -14.83 13.71 5.42
C ARG A 278 -13.33 13.44 5.52
N MET A 279 -12.90 12.54 6.42
CA MET A 279 -11.50 12.11 6.49
C MET A 279 -11.07 11.48 5.17
N ILE A 280 -11.82 10.50 4.67
CA ILE A 280 -11.46 9.83 3.40
C ILE A 280 -11.43 10.82 2.24
N GLN A 281 -12.44 11.69 2.12
CA GLN A 281 -12.46 12.75 1.10
C GLN A 281 -11.26 13.69 1.20
N TYR A 282 -10.81 13.99 2.41
CA TYR A 282 -9.67 14.89 2.62
C TYR A 282 -8.35 14.23 2.22
N VAL A 283 -8.07 13.03 2.73
CA VAL A 283 -6.77 12.36 2.54
C VAL A 283 -6.54 11.85 1.12
N THR A 284 -7.61 11.68 0.33
CA THR A 284 -7.53 11.31 -1.09
C THR A 284 -7.49 12.52 -2.04
N ARG A 285 -7.44 13.75 -1.53
CA ARG A 285 -7.23 14.94 -2.36
C ARG A 285 -5.82 14.95 -2.97
N ASN A 286 -5.68 15.67 -4.07
CA ASN A 286 -4.37 15.97 -4.65
C ASN A 286 -3.72 17.16 -3.90
N PHE A 287 -2.70 16.89 -3.06
CA PHE A 287 -1.94 17.90 -2.31
C PHE A 287 -0.72 18.42 -3.06
N THR A 288 -0.41 17.87 -4.22
CA THR A 288 0.79 18.22 -4.99
C THR A 288 0.46 18.97 -6.30
N GLY A 289 -0.82 19.06 -6.67
CA GLY A 289 -1.20 19.57 -7.98
C GLY A 289 -0.55 18.79 -9.10
N ASP A 290 -0.27 19.44 -10.21
CA ASP A 290 0.40 18.87 -11.38
C ASP A 290 1.93 19.01 -11.32
N ARG A 291 2.49 19.29 -10.13
CA ARG A 291 3.94 19.31 -9.92
C ARG A 291 4.54 17.94 -10.18
N VAL A 292 5.62 17.92 -10.96
CA VAL A 292 6.37 16.69 -11.24
C VAL A 292 6.97 16.15 -9.93
N ASP A 293 6.69 14.88 -9.65
CA ASP A 293 7.42 14.10 -8.65
C ASP A 293 8.80 13.78 -9.21
N ALA A 294 9.85 14.32 -8.60
CA ALA A 294 11.21 14.22 -9.13
C ALA A 294 11.74 12.78 -9.19
N TYR A 295 11.21 11.86 -8.36
CA TYR A 295 11.54 10.43 -8.43
C TYR A 295 10.85 9.74 -9.60
N MET A 296 9.57 10.09 -9.85
CA MET A 296 8.77 9.43 -10.89
C MET A 296 8.92 10.07 -12.27
N GLY A 297 9.45 11.29 -12.35
CA GLY A 297 9.55 12.05 -13.59
C GLY A 297 8.21 12.56 -14.16
N MET A 298 7.12 12.46 -13.38
CA MET A 298 5.75 12.81 -13.79
C MET A 298 4.92 13.31 -12.61
N PRO A 299 3.81 14.02 -12.83
CA PRO A 299 2.85 14.34 -11.76
C PRO A 299 2.22 13.09 -11.19
N MET A 300 2.26 12.90 -9.86
CA MET A 300 1.69 11.72 -9.19
C MET A 300 0.40 12.00 -8.42
N HIS A 301 -0.03 13.24 -8.30
CA HIS A 301 -1.23 13.66 -7.55
C HIS A 301 -1.29 13.03 -6.14
N ARG A 302 -0.24 13.31 -5.33
CA ARG A 302 -0.10 12.72 -4.00
C ARG A 302 -1.21 13.17 -3.06
N GLY A 303 -1.93 12.18 -2.49
CA GLY A 303 -2.76 12.36 -1.31
C GLY A 303 -1.93 12.26 -0.03
N LEU A 304 -2.59 12.10 1.12
CA LEU A 304 -1.93 11.87 2.40
C LEU A 304 -1.82 10.36 2.69
N GLY A 305 -1.08 9.66 1.85
CA GLY A 305 -0.88 8.21 1.83
C GLY A 305 -1.06 7.63 0.43
N PRO A 306 -2.27 7.53 -0.13
CA PRO A 306 -2.47 7.12 -1.52
C PRO A 306 -2.10 8.24 -2.50
N HIS A 307 -2.00 7.90 -3.78
CA HIS A 307 -2.08 8.88 -4.87
C HIS A 307 -3.39 8.70 -5.65
N THR A 308 -3.79 9.70 -6.42
CA THR A 308 -5.04 9.71 -7.17
C THR A 308 -4.79 9.67 -8.67
N ARG A 309 -5.77 9.18 -9.43
CA ARG A 309 -5.68 9.11 -10.90
C ARG A 309 -5.61 10.51 -11.50
N GLY A 310 -6.50 11.41 -11.11
CA GLY A 310 -6.63 12.72 -11.74
C GLY A 310 -6.99 12.64 -13.22
N THR A 311 -6.82 13.75 -13.93
CA THR A 311 -7.21 13.91 -15.34
C THR A 311 -6.03 13.93 -16.32
N THR A 312 -4.81 13.68 -15.88
CA THR A 312 -3.63 13.65 -16.77
C THR A 312 -3.54 12.32 -17.53
N ASP A 313 -2.89 12.35 -18.68
CA ASP A 313 -2.68 11.17 -19.55
C ASP A 313 -1.64 10.19 -19.00
N THR A 314 -1.03 10.49 -17.86
CA THR A 314 0.02 9.69 -17.28
C THR A 314 -0.50 8.38 -16.69
N ILE A 315 0.05 7.25 -17.09
CA ILE A 315 -0.23 5.93 -16.55
C ILE A 315 0.49 5.80 -15.19
N ARG A 316 -0.26 5.42 -14.13
CA ARG A 316 0.24 5.33 -12.75
C ARG A 316 -0.11 4.02 -12.05
N GLY A 317 -0.46 2.99 -12.81
CA GLY A 317 -0.88 1.70 -12.28
C GLY A 317 -2.36 1.62 -11.86
N LEU A 318 -3.07 2.75 -11.79
CA LEU A 318 -4.51 2.77 -11.51
C LEU A 318 -5.36 2.36 -12.73
N GLY A 319 -4.76 2.31 -13.92
CA GLY A 319 -5.42 2.07 -15.19
C GLY A 319 -5.74 3.36 -15.96
N SER A 320 -5.60 3.33 -17.28
CA SER A 320 -5.97 4.45 -18.15
C SER A 320 -7.49 4.68 -18.18
N LEU A 321 -8.29 3.61 -17.95
CA LEU A 321 -9.75 3.67 -17.85
C LEU A 321 -10.28 4.08 -16.48
N ALA A 322 -9.40 4.31 -15.50
CA ALA A 322 -9.80 4.67 -14.15
C ALA A 322 -10.51 6.03 -14.09
N SER A 323 -11.50 6.16 -13.21
CA SER A 323 -12.12 7.46 -12.92
C SER A 323 -11.07 8.43 -12.33
N PRO A 324 -11.22 9.74 -12.51
CA PRO A 324 -10.28 10.72 -11.93
C PRO A 324 -10.17 10.64 -10.41
N ARG A 325 -11.18 10.08 -9.73
CA ARG A 325 -11.23 9.93 -8.28
C ARG A 325 -10.65 8.61 -7.77
N THR A 326 -10.30 7.69 -8.67
CA THR A 326 -9.61 6.44 -8.30
C THR A 326 -8.32 6.76 -7.56
N PHE A 327 -8.10 6.12 -6.43
CA PHE A 327 -6.90 6.30 -5.59
C PHE A 327 -6.29 4.96 -5.22
N GLY A 328 -5.00 4.93 -4.98
CA GLY A 328 -4.32 3.70 -4.63
C GLY A 328 -2.84 3.87 -4.38
N HIS A 329 -2.14 2.76 -4.28
CA HIS A 329 -0.69 2.73 -4.18
C HIS A 329 -0.12 1.44 -4.79
N GLY A 330 1.10 1.52 -5.29
CA GLY A 330 1.85 0.38 -5.81
C GLY A 330 2.97 -0.05 -4.87
N GLY A 331 3.36 -1.31 -4.95
CA GLY A 331 4.59 -1.84 -4.40
C GLY A 331 5.64 -1.98 -5.50
N VAL A 332 6.89 -1.63 -5.21
CA VAL A 332 7.96 -1.59 -6.20
C VAL A 332 8.05 -2.90 -7.00
N GLY A 333 7.78 -2.82 -8.30
CA GLY A 333 7.87 -3.95 -9.23
C GLY A 333 6.93 -5.14 -8.96
N SER A 334 6.08 -5.14 -7.92
CA SER A 334 5.33 -6.35 -7.51
C SER A 334 3.83 -6.18 -7.45
N SER A 335 3.32 -5.27 -6.66
CA SER A 335 1.91 -5.21 -6.29
C SER A 335 1.26 -3.88 -6.63
N TYR A 336 -0.07 -3.87 -6.73
CA TYR A 336 -0.85 -2.64 -6.85
C TYR A 336 -2.25 -2.84 -6.25
N CYS A 337 -2.69 -1.87 -5.45
CA CYS A 337 -4.03 -1.90 -4.85
C CYS A 337 -4.68 -0.53 -4.99
N TRP A 338 -5.99 -0.52 -5.29
CA TRP A 338 -6.73 0.72 -5.49
C TRP A 338 -8.22 0.59 -5.13
N GLY A 339 -8.85 1.74 -4.95
CA GLY A 339 -10.28 1.90 -4.81
C GLY A 339 -10.81 3.00 -5.70
N ASP A 340 -11.96 2.77 -6.32
CA ASP A 340 -12.68 3.74 -7.14
C ASP A 340 -14.01 4.08 -6.49
N PRO A 341 -14.15 5.28 -5.89
CA PRO A 341 -15.39 5.68 -5.23
C PRO A 341 -16.54 5.94 -6.21
N ASP A 342 -16.28 6.17 -7.50
CA ASP A 342 -17.31 6.43 -8.48
C ASP A 342 -18.04 5.15 -8.90
N SER A 343 -17.31 4.04 -9.01
CA SER A 343 -17.89 2.72 -9.30
C SER A 343 -18.18 1.89 -8.05
N GLY A 344 -17.62 2.23 -6.91
CA GLY A 344 -17.70 1.43 -5.70
C GLY A 344 -16.79 0.20 -5.69
N VAL A 345 -15.85 0.10 -6.64
CA VAL A 345 -14.94 -1.05 -6.81
C VAL A 345 -13.65 -0.84 -6.04
N SER A 346 -13.14 -1.90 -5.42
CA SER A 346 -11.75 -2.01 -4.97
C SER A 346 -11.08 -3.21 -5.60
N PHE A 347 -9.78 -3.07 -5.83
CA PHE A 347 -8.95 -4.08 -6.46
C PHE A 347 -7.62 -4.25 -5.76
N SER A 348 -7.15 -5.48 -5.68
CA SER A 348 -5.84 -5.83 -5.17
C SER A 348 -5.18 -6.87 -6.09
N TYR A 349 -3.95 -6.58 -6.49
CA TYR A 349 -3.09 -7.44 -7.28
C TYR A 349 -1.73 -7.53 -6.61
N LEU A 350 -1.38 -8.72 -6.14
CA LEU A 350 -0.15 -9.01 -5.40
C LEU A 350 0.65 -10.08 -6.14
N THR A 351 1.95 -9.88 -6.31
CA THR A 351 2.87 -10.84 -6.93
C THR A 351 4.14 -10.98 -6.09
N ASN A 352 4.89 -12.05 -6.31
CA ASN A 352 6.11 -12.33 -5.58
C ASN A 352 7.41 -12.15 -6.40
N SER A 353 7.40 -11.21 -7.34
CA SER A 353 8.61 -10.80 -8.04
C SER A 353 8.67 -9.29 -8.23
N ARG A 354 9.85 -8.71 -8.00
CA ARG A 354 10.14 -7.30 -8.23
C ARG A 354 10.56 -7.07 -9.67
N VAL A 355 9.58 -7.00 -10.56
CA VAL A 355 9.84 -6.81 -12.00
C VAL A 355 10.14 -5.36 -12.35
N PRO A 356 11.08 -5.10 -13.29
CA PRO A 356 11.47 -3.75 -13.66
C PRO A 356 10.47 -3.08 -14.62
N ASP A 357 10.55 -1.74 -14.67
CA ASP A 357 9.96 -0.95 -15.73
C ASP A 357 10.76 -1.11 -17.06
N PRO A 358 10.13 -0.85 -18.21
CA PRO A 358 8.76 -0.36 -18.41
C PRO A 358 7.68 -1.44 -18.31
N TRP A 359 8.04 -2.73 -18.25
CA TRP A 359 7.07 -3.83 -18.27
C TRP A 359 6.13 -3.79 -17.05
N HIS A 360 6.66 -3.43 -15.87
CA HIS A 360 5.84 -3.32 -14.66
C HIS A 360 4.69 -2.32 -14.84
N SER A 361 4.97 -1.11 -15.28
CA SER A 361 3.95 -0.07 -15.50
C SER A 361 2.95 -0.48 -16.58
N ALA A 362 3.43 -1.04 -17.70
CA ALA A 362 2.57 -1.49 -18.79
C ALA A 362 1.60 -2.60 -18.35
N ARG A 363 2.09 -3.63 -17.63
CA ARG A 363 1.21 -4.70 -17.14
C ARG A 363 0.16 -4.19 -16.17
N LEU A 364 0.51 -3.20 -15.30
CA LEU A 364 -0.43 -2.65 -14.33
C LEU A 364 -1.59 -1.93 -15.03
N ASP A 365 -1.32 -1.21 -16.12
CA ASP A 365 -2.37 -0.58 -16.92
C ASP A 365 -3.32 -1.62 -17.50
N VAL A 366 -2.80 -2.66 -18.14
CA VAL A 366 -3.62 -3.75 -18.71
C VAL A 366 -4.47 -4.41 -17.64
N ILE A 367 -3.87 -4.79 -16.50
CA ILE A 367 -4.56 -5.50 -15.41
C ILE A 367 -5.64 -4.62 -14.76
N SER A 368 -5.35 -3.35 -14.48
CA SER A 368 -6.34 -2.44 -13.91
C SER A 368 -7.47 -2.15 -14.92
N ASN A 369 -7.15 -2.00 -16.20
CA ASN A 369 -8.16 -1.80 -17.25
C ASN A 369 -9.09 -3.01 -17.42
N CYS A 370 -8.62 -4.24 -17.22
CA CYS A 370 -9.50 -5.42 -17.20
C CYS A 370 -10.57 -5.30 -16.09
N VAL A 371 -10.20 -4.77 -14.91
CA VAL A 371 -11.16 -4.56 -13.83
C VAL A 371 -12.11 -3.41 -14.15
N HIS A 372 -11.59 -2.27 -14.64
CA HIS A 372 -12.45 -1.14 -15.01
C HIS A 372 -13.43 -1.50 -16.13
N SER A 373 -13.01 -2.31 -17.12
CA SER A 373 -13.87 -2.76 -18.21
C SER A 373 -14.95 -3.77 -17.76
N ALA A 374 -14.79 -4.38 -16.59
CA ALA A 374 -15.81 -5.26 -16.01
C ALA A 374 -16.98 -4.50 -15.39
N ILE A 375 -16.88 -3.18 -15.20
CA ILE A 375 -17.92 -2.38 -14.53
C ILE A 375 -19.05 -2.12 -15.50
N ASN A 376 -20.24 -2.68 -15.24
CA ASN A 376 -21.43 -2.44 -16.05
C ASN A 376 -22.01 -1.06 -15.77
N PRO A 377 -22.45 -0.32 -16.81
CA PRO A 377 -23.09 0.98 -16.62
C PRO A 377 -24.45 0.84 -15.91
N GLY A 378 -24.73 1.75 -14.99
CA GLY A 378 -26.03 1.83 -14.29
C GLY A 378 -26.26 0.78 -13.19
N SER A 379 -25.23 0.04 -12.81
CA SER A 379 -25.27 -0.99 -11.76
C SER A 379 -24.85 -0.48 -10.38
#